data_f5b068b67691d26800f5c6773759135e
#
_entry.id   f5b068b67691d26800f5c6773759135e
#
_cell.length_a   1.000
_cell.length_b   1.000
_cell.length_c   1.000
_cell.angle_alpha   90.00
_cell.angle_beta   90.00
_cell.angle_gamma   90.00
#
_symmetry.space_group_name_H-M   'P 1'
#
loop_
_entity.id
_entity.type
_entity.pdbx_description
1 polymer ?
#
loop_
_entity_poly.entity_id
_entity_poly.type
_entity_poly.pdbx_seq_one_letter_code
_entity_poly.pdbx_strand_id
1 'polypeptide(L)'
;MKNLLYIFLCCSSVAVAQNAMYNNGSIRIHDTGTLGLHTNLINNAPFEDNLGTLGFYGQVTTSVTGAFIPVFYDVEMYKPFSAAILETSITATNALNLVDGDFVTYRNNPLENLKLTQNAFTVGESNLSKVDGYMLVEQKQNFFFTVGDSGYIRPLTLQSQSENVTAKCAYFFEDPNLPSTFTTSFNTNSKEKEVRAVSTTEFWDIDSSLPSTVSISWNNRSNIANLVDEYYQVGIAGWHKTQKRWVNLGSVDPIGDLNQGAVTSETFVPNDYEVITLAKMAVATELLDLDNYYVSPNGDGINDNLVIPELEESPNNRLRIYDRNGLKVFEKDNYNGEFNGYSNTNNTIYQRNAGLPSGIYFYLVFLDDLQLEYQGFLYLTDTGN
;
A
#
# COMPACT_ATOMS: atom_id res chain seq x y z
N MET A 1 -73.42 4.09 53.05
CA MET A 1 -72.13 3.40 52.93
C MET A 1 -71.41 3.98 51.71
N LYS A 2 -70.40 4.80 51.95
CA LYS A 2 -69.59 5.43 50.87
C LYS A 2 -68.37 4.58 50.66
N ASN A 3 -68.25 3.97 49.48
CA ASN A 3 -67.03 3.26 49.09
C ASN A 3 -65.99 4.29 48.65
N LEU A 4 -64.92 4.41 49.41
CA LEU A 4 -63.79 5.25 49.09
C LEU A 4 -62.83 4.39 48.22
N LEU A 5 -62.77 4.68 46.93
CA LEU A 5 -61.89 4.02 45.98
C LEU A 5 -60.51 4.73 46.08
N TYR A 6 -59.52 4.09 46.66
CA TYR A 6 -58.14 4.58 46.64
C TYR A 6 -57.52 4.21 45.30
N ILE A 7 -57.37 5.16 44.43
CA ILE A 7 -56.55 5.04 43.24
C ILE A 7 -55.08 5.18 43.67
N PHE A 8 -54.38 4.08 43.75
CA PHE A 8 -52.90 4.07 43.93
C PHE A 8 -52.27 4.47 42.60
N LEU A 9 -51.94 5.76 42.44
CA LEU A 9 -51.18 6.25 41.30
C LEU A 9 -49.73 5.80 41.49
N CYS A 10 -49.38 4.63 40.92
CA CYS A 10 -47.98 4.21 40.76
C CYS A 10 -47.30 5.16 39.78
N CYS A 11 -46.66 6.20 40.27
CA CYS A 11 -45.65 6.93 39.50
C CYS A 11 -44.50 5.99 39.23
N SER A 12 -44.53 5.27 38.13
CA SER A 12 -43.35 4.65 37.56
C SER A 12 -42.42 5.78 37.10
N SER A 13 -41.50 6.19 37.95
CA SER A 13 -40.36 6.99 37.47
C SER A 13 -39.63 6.16 36.41
N VAL A 14 -39.78 6.55 35.17
CA VAL A 14 -38.89 6.05 34.10
C VAL A 14 -37.50 6.59 34.47
N ALA A 15 -36.68 5.77 35.09
CA ALA A 15 -35.28 6.07 35.27
C ALA A 15 -34.64 6.05 33.85
N VAL A 16 -34.49 7.22 33.27
CA VAL A 16 -33.70 7.35 32.06
C VAL A 16 -32.26 7.17 32.49
N ALA A 17 -31.69 6.01 32.19
CA ALA A 17 -30.25 5.79 32.37
C ALA A 17 -29.50 6.89 31.63
N GLN A 18 -28.47 7.45 32.22
CA GLN A 18 -27.61 8.43 31.54
C GLN A 18 -27.05 7.79 30.28
N ASN A 19 -27.31 8.41 29.14
CA ASN A 19 -26.84 7.90 27.83
C ASN A 19 -25.34 8.14 27.60
N ALA A 20 -24.61 8.74 28.55
CA ALA A 20 -23.21 9.04 28.47
C ALA A 20 -22.55 9.18 29.86
N MET A 21 -21.27 8.86 29.90
CA MET A 21 -20.36 9.30 30.96
C MET A 21 -19.83 10.69 30.61
N TYR A 22 -20.02 11.65 31.51
CA TYR A 22 -19.57 13.03 31.32
C TYR A 22 -18.32 13.28 32.16
N ASN A 23 -17.24 13.70 31.51
CA ASN A 23 -16.08 14.27 32.20
C ASN A 23 -16.07 15.79 32.03
N ASN A 24 -16.46 16.49 33.10
CA ASN A 24 -16.41 17.95 33.23
C ASN A 24 -15.42 18.39 34.34
N GLY A 25 -14.65 17.47 34.90
CA GLY A 25 -13.66 17.67 35.93
C GLY A 25 -12.33 17.08 35.55
N SER A 26 -11.72 16.29 36.40
CA SER A 26 -10.51 15.52 36.06
C SER A 26 -10.73 14.06 36.46
N ILE A 27 -10.50 13.16 35.51
CA ILE A 27 -10.56 11.72 35.77
C ILE A 27 -9.16 11.16 35.56
N ARG A 28 -8.76 10.23 36.39
CA ARG A 28 -7.51 9.49 36.28
C ARG A 28 -7.72 8.03 36.66
N ILE A 29 -7.23 7.12 35.82
CA ILE A 29 -7.20 5.69 36.13
C ILE A 29 -5.81 5.39 36.69
N HIS A 30 -5.77 5.04 38.01
CA HIS A 30 -4.52 4.71 38.69
C HIS A 30 -3.97 3.36 38.19
N ASP A 31 -2.71 3.09 38.52
CA ASP A 31 -2.04 1.83 38.25
C ASP A 31 -2.87 0.62 38.71
N THR A 32 -2.95 -0.41 37.89
CA THR A 32 -3.80 -1.60 38.05
C THR A 32 -5.32 -1.35 38.08
N GLY A 33 -5.76 -0.08 37.99
CA GLY A 33 -7.18 0.25 37.88
C GLY A 33 -7.75 -0.04 36.50
N THR A 34 -9.04 -0.40 36.45
CA THR A 34 -9.77 -0.59 35.16
C THR A 34 -11.05 0.23 35.21
N LEU A 35 -11.28 0.99 34.13
CA LEU A 35 -12.55 1.70 33.92
C LEU A 35 -13.24 1.10 32.69
N GLY A 36 -14.42 0.51 32.86
CA GLY A 36 -15.23 -0.02 31.75
C GLY A 36 -16.25 0.98 31.25
N LEU A 37 -16.23 1.30 29.97
CA LEU A 37 -17.22 2.12 29.28
C LEU A 37 -18.26 1.24 28.59
N HIS A 38 -19.49 1.28 29.08
CA HIS A 38 -20.67 0.62 28.51
C HIS A 38 -21.62 1.63 27.83
N THR A 39 -21.25 2.89 27.79
CA THR A 39 -22.04 4.02 27.31
C THR A 39 -21.13 5.01 26.58
N ASN A 40 -21.71 6.07 25.99
CA ASN A 40 -20.94 7.13 25.37
C ASN A 40 -20.02 7.83 26.38
N LEU A 41 -18.89 8.37 25.89
CA LEU A 41 -18.01 9.25 26.66
C LEU A 41 -18.09 10.67 26.08
N ILE A 42 -18.40 11.66 26.94
CA ILE A 42 -18.33 13.08 26.60
C ILE A 42 -17.21 13.70 27.43
N ASN A 43 -16.06 13.95 26.81
CA ASN A 43 -14.85 14.40 27.49
C ASN A 43 -14.60 15.90 27.30
N ASN A 44 -15.05 16.72 28.27
CA ASN A 44 -14.91 18.18 28.25
C ASN A 44 -13.88 18.71 29.26
N ALA A 45 -13.05 17.81 29.81
CA ALA A 45 -11.99 18.16 30.75
C ALA A 45 -10.82 17.19 30.65
N PRO A 46 -9.65 17.45 31.24
CA PRO A 46 -8.50 16.55 31.16
C PRO A 46 -8.83 15.12 31.64
N PHE A 47 -8.42 14.15 30.80
CA PHE A 47 -8.49 12.73 31.10
C PHE A 47 -7.17 12.11 30.61
N GLU A 48 -6.14 12.39 31.39
CA GLU A 48 -4.74 12.12 31.06
C GLU A 48 -4.00 11.59 32.30
N ASP A 49 -2.69 11.35 32.22
CA ASP A 49 -1.88 10.74 33.27
C ASP A 49 -2.41 9.38 33.74
N ASN A 50 -3.10 8.66 32.89
CA ASN A 50 -3.63 7.34 33.19
C ASN A 50 -2.50 6.30 33.21
N LEU A 51 -2.57 5.39 34.18
CA LEU A 51 -1.65 4.25 34.34
C LEU A 51 -2.37 2.89 34.33
N GLY A 52 -3.69 2.91 34.21
CA GLY A 52 -4.53 1.72 34.15
C GLY A 52 -5.24 1.57 32.82
N THR A 53 -6.19 0.64 32.74
CA THR A 53 -6.88 0.24 31.51
C THR A 53 -8.22 0.94 31.37
N LEU A 54 -8.48 1.51 30.20
CA LEU A 54 -9.82 1.86 29.76
C LEU A 54 -10.34 0.77 28.81
N GLY A 55 -11.47 0.15 29.17
CA GLY A 55 -12.14 -0.84 28.32
C GLY A 55 -13.42 -0.29 27.71
N PHE A 56 -13.60 -0.53 26.39
CA PHE A 56 -14.86 -0.31 25.68
C PHE A 56 -15.62 -1.62 25.63
N TYR A 57 -16.77 -1.71 26.32
CA TYR A 57 -17.49 -2.94 26.51
C TYR A 57 -18.96 -2.87 26.11
N GLY A 58 -19.58 -4.03 25.90
CA GLY A 58 -21.01 -4.18 25.60
C GLY A 58 -21.30 -4.39 24.13
N GLN A 59 -22.59 -4.52 23.82
CA GLN A 59 -23.08 -4.87 22.47
C GLN A 59 -23.83 -3.73 21.77
N VAL A 60 -23.73 -2.52 22.30
CA VAL A 60 -24.34 -1.32 21.72
C VAL A 60 -23.23 -0.39 21.26
N THR A 61 -23.33 0.13 20.04
CA THR A 61 -22.42 1.14 19.54
C THR A 61 -22.40 2.36 20.47
N THR A 62 -21.19 2.80 20.81
CA THR A 62 -20.97 3.97 21.67
C THR A 62 -20.11 4.98 20.94
N SER A 63 -20.11 6.24 21.42
CA SER A 63 -19.26 7.30 20.87
C SER A 63 -18.36 7.92 21.93
N VAL A 64 -17.23 8.45 21.47
CA VAL A 64 -16.34 9.32 22.22
C VAL A 64 -16.40 10.70 21.59
N THR A 65 -16.85 11.69 22.37
CA THR A 65 -17.01 13.09 21.95
C THR A 65 -16.41 14.04 22.97
N GLY A 66 -16.37 15.32 22.68
CA GLY A 66 -15.98 16.36 23.62
C GLY A 66 -14.81 17.22 23.12
N ALA A 67 -14.49 18.23 23.93
CA ALA A 67 -13.50 19.24 23.54
C ALA A 67 -12.04 18.83 23.85
N PHE A 68 -11.82 17.81 24.66
CA PHE A 68 -10.48 17.35 25.07
C PHE A 68 -10.23 15.93 24.53
N ILE A 69 -9.07 15.72 23.93
CA ILE A 69 -8.60 14.38 23.51
C ILE A 69 -8.19 13.62 24.77
N PRO A 70 -8.86 12.50 25.13
CA PRO A 70 -8.45 11.70 26.27
C PRO A 70 -7.19 10.89 25.93
N VAL A 71 -6.31 10.75 26.94
CA VAL A 71 -5.05 10.01 26.84
C VAL A 71 -5.10 8.85 27.83
N PHE A 72 -5.01 7.62 27.32
CA PHE A 72 -5.09 6.40 28.10
C PHE A 72 -3.76 5.65 28.09
N TYR A 73 -3.47 4.88 29.12
CA TYR A 73 -2.31 4.01 29.17
C TYR A 73 -2.58 2.75 28.35
N ASP A 74 -3.53 1.92 28.80
CA ASP A 74 -4.03 0.77 28.07
C ASP A 74 -5.46 1.01 27.60
N VAL A 75 -5.76 0.56 26.38
CA VAL A 75 -7.10 0.60 25.82
C VAL A 75 -7.50 -0.81 25.40
N GLU A 76 -8.67 -1.28 25.81
CA GLU A 76 -9.23 -2.55 25.38
C GLU A 76 -10.54 -2.36 24.63
N MET A 77 -10.69 -3.06 23.48
CA MET A 77 -11.93 -3.13 22.73
C MET A 77 -12.53 -4.53 22.85
N TYR A 78 -13.68 -4.63 23.54
CA TYR A 78 -14.49 -5.84 23.59
C TYR A 78 -15.97 -5.49 23.49
N LYS A 79 -16.42 -5.27 22.26
CA LYS A 79 -17.80 -4.89 21.88
C LYS A 79 -18.33 -5.79 20.77
N PRO A 80 -18.62 -7.08 21.08
CA PRO A 80 -19.11 -8.01 20.06
C PRO A 80 -20.29 -7.45 19.28
N PHE A 81 -20.20 -7.51 17.93
CA PHE A 81 -21.20 -7.04 16.98
C PHE A 81 -21.50 -5.51 17.04
N SER A 82 -20.62 -4.73 17.65
CA SER A 82 -20.80 -3.29 17.76
C SER A 82 -19.46 -2.55 17.69
N ALA A 83 -19.46 -1.22 17.85
CA ALA A 83 -18.28 -0.39 17.65
C ALA A 83 -18.21 0.74 18.68
N ALA A 84 -17.02 1.37 18.77
CA ALA A 84 -16.83 2.66 19.40
C ALA A 84 -16.50 3.73 18.34
N ILE A 85 -17.39 4.69 18.12
CA ILE A 85 -17.22 5.77 17.15
C ILE A 85 -16.43 6.89 17.81
N LEU A 86 -15.31 7.24 17.21
CA LEU A 86 -14.44 8.32 17.68
C LEU A 86 -14.79 9.62 16.94
N GLU A 87 -15.67 10.41 17.52
CA GLU A 87 -15.99 11.78 17.07
C GLU A 87 -14.99 12.81 17.61
N THR A 88 -14.14 12.38 18.51
CA THR A 88 -12.94 13.04 19.01
C THR A 88 -11.85 11.97 19.10
N SER A 89 -10.63 12.29 18.69
CA SER A 89 -9.49 11.36 18.78
C SER A 89 -9.30 10.83 20.20
N ILE A 90 -8.77 9.61 20.30
CA ILE A 90 -8.24 9.07 21.55
C ILE A 90 -6.77 8.74 21.38
N THR A 91 -6.01 8.76 22.47
CA THR A 91 -4.58 8.41 22.47
C THR A 91 -4.33 7.25 23.42
N ALA A 92 -3.66 6.19 22.94
CA ALA A 92 -3.11 5.12 23.77
C ALA A 92 -1.59 5.27 23.89
N THR A 93 -1.05 5.11 25.10
CA THR A 93 0.38 5.34 25.39
C THR A 93 1.15 4.03 25.64
N ASN A 94 0.47 2.90 25.85
CA ASN A 94 1.08 1.59 26.06
C ASN A 94 0.46 0.52 25.16
N ALA A 95 -0.69 -0.06 25.49
CA ALA A 95 -1.29 -1.14 24.70
C ALA A 95 -2.66 -0.78 24.15
N LEU A 96 -2.90 -1.16 22.89
CA LEU A 96 -4.23 -1.21 22.27
C LEU A 96 -4.60 -2.67 22.06
N ASN A 97 -5.48 -3.21 22.91
CA ASN A 97 -5.94 -4.58 22.87
C ASN A 97 -7.26 -4.67 22.07
N LEU A 98 -7.20 -5.29 20.90
CA LEU A 98 -8.30 -5.44 19.94
C LEU A 98 -8.86 -6.86 20.04
N VAL A 99 -9.93 -7.07 20.80
CA VAL A 99 -10.50 -8.41 21.05
C VAL A 99 -11.71 -8.68 20.15
N ASP A 100 -12.71 -7.80 20.16
CA ASP A 100 -13.92 -7.91 19.33
C ASP A 100 -14.59 -6.51 19.25
N GLY A 101 -15.10 -6.15 18.06
CA GLY A 101 -15.65 -4.83 17.77
C GLY A 101 -14.57 -3.84 17.27
N ASP A 102 -15.01 -2.83 16.53
CA ASP A 102 -14.13 -1.89 15.86
C ASP A 102 -14.09 -0.52 16.53
N PHE A 103 -12.93 0.13 16.50
CA PHE A 103 -12.88 1.59 16.60
C PHE A 103 -13.18 2.18 15.24
N VAL A 104 -14.16 3.07 15.17
CA VAL A 104 -14.56 3.73 13.93
C VAL A 104 -14.18 5.20 13.98
N THR A 105 -13.45 5.68 12.98
CA THR A 105 -13.18 7.11 12.76
C THR A 105 -13.76 7.57 11.43
N TYR A 106 -14.06 8.85 11.31
CA TYR A 106 -14.64 9.37 10.08
C TYR A 106 -13.58 9.56 8.98
N ARG A 107 -13.74 8.85 7.86
CA ARG A 107 -12.81 8.93 6.72
C ARG A 107 -12.78 10.30 6.02
N ASN A 108 -13.82 11.11 6.18
CA ASN A 108 -13.88 12.48 5.68
C ASN A 108 -13.26 13.51 6.65
N ASN A 109 -12.82 13.06 7.84
CA ASN A 109 -12.15 13.91 8.83
C ASN A 109 -10.88 13.20 9.36
N PRO A 110 -9.76 13.21 8.61
CA PRO A 110 -8.53 12.54 8.99
C PRO A 110 -7.82 13.15 10.21
N LEU A 111 -8.33 14.27 10.74
CA LEU A 111 -7.84 14.87 11.99
C LEU A 111 -8.33 14.11 13.22
N GLU A 112 -9.47 13.45 13.12
CA GLU A 112 -10.01 12.58 14.16
C GLU A 112 -9.55 11.15 13.91
N ASN A 113 -8.74 10.61 14.81
CA ASN A 113 -8.06 9.33 14.65
C ASN A 113 -7.84 8.63 15.98
N LEU A 114 -7.51 7.33 15.90
CA LEU A 114 -6.95 6.60 17.02
C LEU A 114 -5.43 6.76 17.00
N LYS A 115 -4.88 7.39 18.04
CA LYS A 115 -3.46 7.71 18.14
C LYS A 115 -2.72 6.73 19.04
N LEU A 116 -1.57 6.28 18.60
CA LEU A 116 -0.58 5.54 19.38
C LEU A 116 0.71 6.35 19.51
N THR A 117 1.20 6.51 20.72
CA THR A 117 2.50 7.17 20.97
C THR A 117 3.69 6.23 20.71
N GLN A 118 4.91 6.72 20.87
CA GLN A 118 6.15 6.03 20.57
C GLN A 118 6.22 4.59 21.14
N ASN A 119 5.84 4.40 22.40
CA ASN A 119 5.94 3.10 23.07
C ASN A 119 4.70 2.22 22.90
N ALA A 120 3.59 2.78 22.40
CA ALA A 120 2.34 2.06 22.27
C ALA A 120 2.38 1.03 21.13
N PHE A 121 1.66 -0.08 21.31
CA PHE A 121 1.56 -1.17 20.33
C PHE A 121 0.14 -1.73 20.28
N THR A 122 -0.15 -2.49 19.22
CA THR A 122 -1.44 -3.20 19.05
C THR A 122 -1.27 -4.68 19.33
N VAL A 123 -2.31 -5.32 19.84
CA VAL A 123 -2.41 -6.77 20.01
C VAL A 123 -3.83 -7.24 19.74
N GLY A 124 -3.98 -8.45 19.21
CA GLY A 124 -5.28 -9.13 19.05
C GLY A 124 -6.04 -8.71 17.79
N GLU A 125 -5.45 -7.83 16.97
CA GLU A 125 -6.07 -7.37 15.72
C GLU A 125 -6.46 -8.52 14.79
N SER A 126 -7.66 -8.43 14.25
CA SER A 126 -8.24 -9.46 13.39
C SER A 126 -9.42 -8.90 12.59
N ASN A 127 -10.08 -9.76 11.82
CA ASN A 127 -11.35 -9.40 11.20
C ASN A 127 -12.43 -9.03 12.23
N LEU A 128 -12.32 -9.52 13.47
CA LEU A 128 -13.28 -9.22 14.54
C LEU A 128 -13.03 -7.85 15.20
N SER A 129 -11.78 -7.37 15.17
CA SER A 129 -11.43 -6.10 15.83
C SER A 129 -10.26 -5.42 15.14
N LYS A 130 -10.44 -4.17 14.76
CA LYS A 130 -9.52 -3.31 14.02
C LYS A 130 -9.90 -1.84 14.13
N VAL A 131 -9.17 -0.97 13.45
CA VAL A 131 -9.54 0.44 13.28
C VAL A 131 -10.20 0.62 11.91
N ASP A 132 -11.50 0.90 11.90
CA ASP A 132 -12.27 1.24 10.71
C ASP A 132 -12.21 2.75 10.47
N GLY A 133 -11.18 3.18 9.75
CA GLY A 133 -10.85 4.56 9.47
C GLY A 133 -9.39 4.90 9.77
N TYR A 134 -9.12 6.10 10.29
CA TYR A 134 -7.76 6.61 10.48
C TYR A 134 -7.12 6.17 11.79
N MET A 135 -5.91 5.67 11.67
CA MET A 135 -4.98 5.40 12.77
C MET A 135 -3.72 6.24 12.59
N LEU A 136 -3.26 6.90 13.65
CA LEU A 136 -2.06 7.73 13.68
C LEU A 136 -1.05 7.19 14.68
N VAL A 137 0.22 7.23 14.32
CA VAL A 137 1.33 6.88 15.23
C VAL A 137 2.32 8.02 15.33
N GLU A 138 2.94 8.16 16.50
CA GLU A 138 3.96 9.16 16.77
C GLU A 138 5.30 8.49 17.08
N GLN A 139 6.38 9.05 16.56
CA GLN A 139 7.78 8.67 16.83
C GLN A 139 8.04 7.16 16.59
N LYS A 140 7.54 6.63 15.48
CA LYS A 140 7.78 5.23 15.07
C LYS A 140 8.53 5.16 13.75
N GLN A 141 9.55 4.32 13.69
CA GLN A 141 10.25 3.97 12.46
C GLN A 141 9.47 2.92 11.67
N ASN A 142 9.05 1.86 12.37
CA ASN A 142 8.31 0.75 11.80
C ASN A 142 6.97 0.61 12.50
N PHE A 143 5.90 0.39 11.76
CA PHE A 143 4.59 0.17 12.35
C PHE A 143 3.68 -0.67 11.45
N PHE A 144 2.89 -1.53 12.10
CA PHE A 144 1.83 -2.31 11.48
C PHE A 144 0.48 -1.65 11.79
N PHE A 145 -0.06 -0.90 10.82
CA PHE A 145 -1.36 -0.26 10.93
C PHE A 145 -2.47 -1.29 10.86
N THR A 146 -3.24 -1.44 11.94
CA THR A 146 -4.34 -2.40 12.08
C THR A 146 -5.65 -1.85 11.53
N VAL A 147 -5.60 -1.25 10.35
CA VAL A 147 -6.74 -0.64 9.69
C VAL A 147 -7.57 -1.64 8.90
N GLY A 148 -8.81 -1.29 8.59
CA GLY A 148 -9.71 -2.12 7.80
C GLY A 148 -11.06 -1.49 7.57
N ASP A 149 -12.02 -2.29 7.10
CA ASP A 149 -13.38 -1.85 6.80
C ASP A 149 -14.34 -3.04 6.81
N SER A 150 -15.52 -2.83 7.34
CA SER A 150 -16.70 -3.71 7.18
C SER A 150 -16.40 -5.21 7.42
N GLY A 151 -15.78 -5.53 8.54
CA GLY A 151 -15.50 -6.91 8.95
C GLY A 151 -14.23 -7.52 8.35
N TYR A 152 -13.39 -6.73 7.68
CA TYR A 152 -12.10 -7.20 7.16
C TYR A 152 -10.97 -6.30 7.64
N ILE A 153 -9.97 -6.90 8.28
CA ILE A 153 -8.70 -6.24 8.53
C ILE A 153 -7.92 -6.17 7.21
N ARG A 154 -7.38 -4.99 6.90
CA ARG A 154 -6.59 -4.70 5.69
C ARG A 154 -5.36 -3.90 6.09
N PRO A 155 -4.42 -4.54 6.78
CA PRO A 155 -3.31 -3.85 7.39
C PRO A 155 -2.34 -3.29 6.35
N LEU A 156 -1.62 -2.26 6.78
CA LEU A 156 -0.46 -1.73 6.07
C LEU A 156 0.73 -1.73 7.02
N THR A 157 1.85 -2.32 6.60
CA THR A 157 3.11 -2.22 7.30
C THR A 157 3.93 -1.08 6.71
N LEU A 158 4.33 -0.13 7.53
CA LEU A 158 5.24 0.95 7.17
C LEU A 158 6.64 0.64 7.74
N GLN A 159 7.68 0.76 6.91
CA GLN A 159 9.08 0.68 7.32
C GLN A 159 9.82 1.89 6.77
N SER A 160 10.19 2.81 7.65
CA SER A 160 10.83 4.08 7.28
C SER A 160 12.33 4.05 7.57
N GLN A 161 13.09 4.89 6.89
CA GLN A 161 14.54 4.98 7.08
C GLN A 161 14.94 5.49 8.48
N SER A 162 14.04 6.26 9.13
CA SER A 162 14.20 6.75 10.51
C SER A 162 12.84 6.91 11.19
N GLU A 163 12.82 7.37 12.43
CA GLU A 163 11.58 7.62 13.18
C GLU A 163 10.75 8.75 12.54
N ASN A 164 9.51 8.44 12.20
CA ASN A 164 8.53 9.44 11.78
C ASN A 164 8.09 10.28 12.97
N VAL A 165 8.03 11.59 12.81
CA VAL A 165 7.36 12.44 13.80
C VAL A 165 5.91 11.99 13.94
N THR A 166 5.24 11.81 12.81
CA THR A 166 3.90 11.20 12.73
C THR A 166 3.80 10.40 11.44
N ALA A 167 3.06 9.30 11.50
CA ALA A 167 2.56 8.60 10.32
C ALA A 167 1.09 8.24 10.54
N LYS A 168 0.29 8.26 9.49
CA LYS A 168 -1.16 8.05 9.57
C LYS A 168 -1.63 7.19 8.42
N CYS A 169 -2.53 6.25 8.68
CA CYS A 169 -3.07 5.36 7.66
C CYS A 169 -4.57 5.12 7.85
N ALA A 170 -5.28 4.99 6.73
CA ALA A 170 -6.63 4.45 6.65
C ALA A 170 -6.78 3.56 5.42
N TYR A 171 -7.70 2.61 5.50
CA TYR A 171 -8.09 1.73 4.40
C TYR A 171 -9.47 2.07 3.88
N PHE A 172 -9.65 1.97 2.56
CA PHE A 172 -10.91 2.24 1.85
C PHE A 172 -11.25 1.07 0.94
N PHE A 173 -12.45 0.52 1.13
CA PHE A 173 -13.03 -0.46 0.20
C PHE A 173 -13.93 0.27 -0.79
N GLU A 174 -13.32 1.00 -1.71
CA GLU A 174 -13.98 1.87 -2.67
C GLU A 174 -13.25 1.85 -4.01
N ASP A 175 -13.95 2.15 -5.08
CA ASP A 175 -13.33 2.37 -6.39
C ASP A 175 -12.57 3.71 -6.38
N PRO A 176 -11.24 3.72 -6.62
CA PRO A 176 -10.47 4.95 -6.68
C PRO A 176 -10.94 5.93 -7.78
N ASN A 177 -11.67 5.46 -8.79
CA ASN A 177 -12.29 6.35 -9.78
C ASN A 177 -13.46 7.18 -9.21
N LEU A 178 -14.11 6.70 -8.14
CA LEU A 178 -15.29 7.31 -7.52
C LEU A 178 -15.20 7.27 -6.00
N PRO A 179 -14.15 7.81 -5.38
CA PRO A 179 -14.00 7.77 -3.93
C PRO A 179 -15.07 8.63 -3.26
N SER A 180 -15.69 8.12 -2.19
CA SER A 180 -16.79 8.81 -1.51
C SER A 180 -16.34 9.98 -0.63
N THR A 181 -15.10 9.94 -0.15
CA THR A 181 -14.54 10.87 0.84
C THR A 181 -13.51 11.84 0.29
N PHE A 182 -13.02 11.60 -0.93
CA PHE A 182 -12.08 12.49 -1.61
C PHE A 182 -12.82 13.38 -2.62
N THR A 183 -12.40 14.63 -2.73
CA THR A 183 -12.98 15.58 -3.70
C THR A 183 -12.53 15.36 -5.13
N THR A 184 -11.48 14.57 -5.33
CA THR A 184 -10.89 14.27 -6.63
C THR A 184 -10.93 12.78 -6.90
N SER A 185 -11.19 12.42 -8.16
CA SER A 185 -11.10 11.05 -8.66
C SER A 185 -9.65 10.67 -8.93
N PHE A 186 -9.30 9.42 -8.68
CA PHE A 186 -7.99 8.82 -8.98
C PHE A 186 -8.11 7.93 -10.21
N ASN A 187 -8.23 8.55 -11.39
CA ASN A 187 -8.53 7.88 -12.66
C ASN A 187 -7.54 6.73 -12.95
N THR A 188 -8.02 5.49 -12.89
CA THR A 188 -7.19 4.27 -13.10
C THR A 188 -6.63 4.13 -14.52
N ASN A 189 -7.13 4.92 -15.49
CA ASN A 189 -6.57 4.98 -16.85
C ASN A 189 -5.40 5.97 -16.97
N SER A 190 -5.22 6.90 -16.01
CA SER A 190 -4.09 7.83 -15.96
C SER A 190 -2.95 7.17 -15.17
N LYS A 191 -2.05 6.49 -15.88
CA LYS A 191 -0.99 5.68 -15.26
C LYS A 191 0.29 5.67 -16.09
N GLU A 192 1.41 5.33 -15.46
CA GLU A 192 2.67 5.08 -16.14
C GLU A 192 2.64 3.81 -16.99
N LYS A 193 3.59 3.70 -17.89
CA LYS A 193 3.70 2.56 -18.84
C LYS A 193 3.92 1.23 -18.09
N GLU A 194 4.68 1.27 -17.00
CA GLU A 194 4.99 0.13 -16.15
C GLU A 194 3.78 -0.39 -15.34
N VAL A 195 2.76 0.43 -15.18
CA VAL A 195 1.50 0.07 -14.51
C VAL A 195 0.49 -0.35 -15.59
N ARG A 196 0.19 -1.64 -15.69
CA ARG A 196 -0.74 -2.19 -16.72
C ARG A 196 -2.19 -2.04 -16.34
N ALA A 197 -2.51 -2.29 -15.08
CA ALA A 197 -3.85 -2.10 -14.54
C ALA A 197 -3.76 -1.65 -13.08
N VAL A 198 -4.75 -0.91 -12.62
CA VAL A 198 -4.88 -0.43 -11.24
C VAL A 198 -6.14 -1.04 -10.65
N SER A 199 -6.10 -1.50 -9.41
CA SER A 199 -7.28 -2.03 -8.71
C SER A 199 -8.37 -0.97 -8.64
N THR A 200 -9.61 -1.40 -8.89
CA THR A 200 -10.82 -0.59 -8.75
C THR A 200 -11.63 -0.99 -7.51
N THR A 201 -11.02 -1.72 -6.59
CA THR A 201 -11.74 -2.35 -5.48
C THR A 201 -11.42 -1.68 -4.14
N GLU A 202 -10.17 -1.24 -3.95
CA GLU A 202 -9.68 -0.78 -2.66
C GLU A 202 -8.44 0.11 -2.80
N PHE A 203 -8.16 0.91 -1.76
CA PHE A 203 -6.95 1.70 -1.67
C PHE A 203 -6.64 2.06 -0.20
N TRP A 204 -5.43 2.51 0.05
CA TRP A 204 -4.97 3.02 1.35
C TRP A 204 -4.54 4.47 1.20
N ASP A 205 -4.93 5.29 2.16
CA ASP A 205 -4.34 6.62 2.40
C ASP A 205 -3.25 6.44 3.46
N ILE A 206 -2.02 6.78 3.11
CA ILE A 206 -0.84 6.69 4.00
C ILE A 206 -0.05 7.98 3.96
N ASP A 207 0.05 8.65 5.10
CA ASP A 207 0.86 9.84 5.29
C ASP A 207 2.13 9.49 6.08
N SER A 208 3.28 9.81 5.49
CA SER A 208 4.61 9.79 6.12
C SER A 208 5.55 10.66 5.29
N SER A 209 6.36 11.48 5.92
CA SER A 209 7.28 12.40 5.23
C SER A 209 8.66 11.80 4.93
N LEU A 210 8.92 10.59 5.39
CA LEU A 210 10.22 9.94 5.26
C LEU A 210 10.21 8.89 4.15
N PRO A 211 11.36 8.68 3.47
CA PRO A 211 11.52 7.56 2.57
C PRO A 211 11.23 6.24 3.31
N SER A 212 10.30 5.48 2.76
CA SER A 212 9.74 4.29 3.41
C SER A 212 9.40 3.23 2.38
N THR A 213 9.38 1.98 2.80
CA THR A 213 8.69 0.90 2.10
C THR A 213 7.36 0.63 2.78
N VAL A 214 6.35 0.20 2.02
CA VAL A 214 5.08 -0.26 2.56
C VAL A 214 4.79 -1.67 2.08
N SER A 215 4.20 -2.48 2.97
CA SER A 215 3.66 -3.79 2.59
C SER A 215 2.16 -3.78 2.78
N ILE A 216 1.43 -4.19 1.74
CA ILE A 216 -0.03 -4.36 1.77
C ILE A 216 -0.38 -5.78 1.36
N SER A 217 -1.52 -6.25 1.85
CA SER A 217 -1.99 -7.61 1.55
C SER A 217 -3.20 -7.59 0.63
N TRP A 218 -3.55 -8.75 0.09
CA TRP A 218 -4.84 -8.97 -0.58
C TRP A 218 -5.50 -10.24 -0.05
N ASN A 219 -6.80 -10.33 -0.26
CA ASN A 219 -7.61 -11.51 0.00
C ASN A 219 -8.70 -11.66 -1.06
N ASN A 220 -9.61 -12.61 -0.92
CA ASN A 220 -10.69 -12.82 -1.89
C ASN A 220 -11.53 -11.57 -2.20
N ARG A 221 -11.65 -10.62 -1.24
CA ARG A 221 -12.35 -9.35 -1.42
C ARG A 221 -11.63 -8.42 -2.40
N SER A 222 -10.30 -8.53 -2.50
CA SER A 222 -9.46 -7.70 -3.37
C SER A 222 -9.63 -8.00 -4.86
N ASN A 223 -10.24 -9.15 -5.19
CA ASN A 223 -10.56 -9.57 -6.56
C ASN A 223 -9.34 -9.58 -7.50
N ILE A 224 -8.20 -10.07 -7.00
CA ILE A 224 -6.90 -10.04 -7.68
C ILE A 224 -6.91 -10.83 -8.98
N ALA A 225 -7.68 -11.92 -9.07
CA ALA A 225 -7.81 -12.71 -10.30
C ALA A 225 -8.38 -11.93 -11.50
N ASN A 226 -9.08 -10.80 -11.25
CA ASN A 226 -9.52 -9.90 -12.32
C ASN A 226 -8.49 -8.79 -12.64
N LEU A 227 -7.47 -8.64 -11.82
CA LEU A 227 -6.44 -7.63 -11.98
C LEU A 227 -5.20 -8.21 -12.70
N VAL A 228 -4.78 -9.43 -12.30
CA VAL A 228 -3.58 -10.11 -12.78
C VAL A 228 -3.87 -11.55 -13.17
N ASP A 229 -3.06 -12.11 -14.07
CA ASP A 229 -3.12 -13.51 -14.45
C ASP A 229 -2.35 -14.39 -13.44
N GLU A 230 -1.27 -13.84 -12.87
CA GLU A 230 -0.38 -14.52 -11.93
C GLU A 230 -0.05 -13.58 -10.75
N TYR A 231 0.00 -14.12 -9.53
CA TYR A 231 0.17 -13.32 -8.31
C TYR A 231 1.48 -12.50 -8.26
N TYR A 232 2.55 -12.99 -8.92
CA TYR A 232 3.83 -12.27 -8.97
C TYR A 232 3.79 -11.00 -9.85
N GLN A 233 2.70 -10.78 -10.61
CA GLN A 233 2.47 -9.54 -11.34
C GLN A 233 1.88 -8.44 -10.46
N VAL A 234 1.47 -8.77 -9.22
CA VAL A 234 0.92 -7.80 -8.28
C VAL A 234 2.03 -6.91 -7.75
N GLY A 235 1.85 -5.62 -7.85
CA GLY A 235 2.69 -4.61 -7.23
C GLY A 235 1.85 -3.50 -6.63
N ILE A 236 2.51 -2.44 -6.19
CA ILE A 236 1.90 -1.27 -5.56
C ILE A 236 2.01 -0.08 -6.49
N ALA A 237 0.90 0.59 -6.75
CA ALA A 237 0.87 1.87 -7.46
C ALA A 237 0.37 2.97 -6.53
N GLY A 238 0.93 4.18 -6.67
CA GLY A 238 0.54 5.38 -5.93
C GLY A 238 -0.01 6.46 -6.86
N TRP A 239 -1.11 7.12 -6.44
CA TRP A 239 -1.61 8.30 -7.14
C TRP A 239 -0.78 9.53 -6.76
N HIS A 240 0.09 9.96 -7.66
CA HIS A 240 1.03 11.04 -7.40
C HIS A 240 0.33 12.41 -7.35
N LYS A 241 0.50 13.15 -6.25
CA LYS A 241 -0.21 14.41 -5.95
C LYS A 241 -0.03 15.48 -7.03
N THR A 242 1.15 15.60 -7.62
CA THR A 242 1.45 16.63 -8.63
C THR A 242 1.28 16.16 -10.07
N GLN A 243 1.67 14.91 -10.37
CA GLN A 243 1.59 14.35 -11.72
C GLN A 243 0.15 13.93 -12.10
N LYS A 244 -0.73 13.74 -11.11
CA LYS A 244 -2.13 13.32 -11.29
C LYS A 244 -2.26 12.05 -12.13
N ARG A 245 -1.41 11.07 -11.84
CA ARG A 245 -1.40 9.73 -12.43
C ARG A 245 -0.91 8.69 -11.44
N TRP A 246 -1.20 7.44 -11.72
CA TRP A 246 -0.67 6.30 -10.99
C TRP A 246 0.78 6.04 -11.40
N VAL A 247 1.65 5.97 -10.42
CA VAL A 247 3.10 5.76 -10.54
C VAL A 247 3.42 4.39 -9.96
N ASN A 248 4.33 3.66 -10.58
CA ASN A 248 4.85 2.41 -10.09
C ASN A 248 5.66 2.63 -8.79
N LEU A 249 5.24 1.98 -7.70
CA LEU A 249 5.95 1.98 -6.41
C LEU A 249 6.69 0.67 -6.14
N GLY A 250 6.73 -0.22 -7.13
CA GLY A 250 7.45 -1.48 -7.05
C GLY A 250 6.60 -2.70 -6.72
N SER A 251 7.25 -3.85 -6.85
CA SER A 251 6.74 -5.18 -6.54
C SER A 251 7.89 -6.00 -5.98
N VAL A 252 8.14 -5.87 -4.68
CA VAL A 252 9.21 -6.60 -3.99
C VAL A 252 8.59 -7.79 -3.28
N ASP A 253 9.14 -8.98 -3.55
CA ASP A 253 8.78 -10.26 -2.92
C ASP A 253 7.27 -10.50 -2.81
N PRO A 254 6.50 -10.47 -3.92
CA PRO A 254 5.09 -10.83 -3.86
C PRO A 254 4.94 -12.30 -3.45
N ILE A 255 4.16 -12.56 -2.40
CA ILE A 255 3.93 -13.90 -1.84
C ILE A 255 2.44 -14.20 -1.77
N GLY A 256 2.08 -15.46 -1.98
CA GLY A 256 0.69 -15.93 -1.88
C GLY A 256 0.19 -16.58 -3.14
N ASP A 257 -1.09 -16.37 -3.42
CA ASP A 257 -1.80 -16.80 -4.62
C ASP A 257 -2.81 -15.74 -5.08
N LEU A 258 -3.65 -16.03 -6.06
CA LEU A 258 -4.67 -15.07 -6.54
C LEU A 258 -5.80 -14.79 -5.53
N ASN A 259 -5.91 -15.60 -4.46
CA ASN A 259 -6.94 -15.45 -3.44
C ASN A 259 -6.45 -14.70 -2.20
N GLN A 260 -5.17 -14.87 -1.85
CA GLN A 260 -4.56 -14.19 -0.71
C GLN A 260 -3.06 -14.04 -0.87
N GLY A 261 -2.52 -12.94 -0.37
CA GLY A 261 -1.09 -12.69 -0.44
C GLY A 261 -0.71 -11.31 0.09
N ALA A 262 0.55 -10.95 -0.14
CA ALA A 262 1.11 -9.66 0.22
C ALA A 262 2.22 -9.27 -0.75
N VAL A 263 2.44 -7.96 -0.88
CA VAL A 263 3.50 -7.37 -1.70
C VAL A 263 4.07 -6.16 -0.98
N THR A 264 5.37 -5.93 -1.17
CA THR A 264 6.09 -4.77 -0.61
C THR A 264 6.49 -3.82 -1.74
N SER A 265 6.44 -2.52 -1.49
CA SER A 265 6.91 -1.51 -2.42
C SER A 265 8.44 -1.39 -2.39
N GLU A 266 9.00 -0.77 -3.40
CA GLU A 266 10.30 -0.10 -3.29
C GLU A 266 10.21 1.10 -2.35
N THR A 267 11.37 1.75 -2.09
CA THR A 267 11.41 2.93 -1.22
C THR A 267 10.84 4.15 -1.93
N PHE A 268 9.84 4.80 -1.32
CA PHE A 268 9.25 6.06 -1.80
C PHE A 268 8.91 6.97 -0.62
N VAL A 269 8.50 8.21 -0.88
CA VAL A 269 7.99 9.13 0.14
C VAL A 269 6.47 9.13 0.10
N PRO A 270 5.77 8.56 1.11
CA PRO A 270 4.30 8.45 1.08
C PRO A 270 3.57 9.78 0.88
N ASN A 271 4.06 10.87 1.46
CA ASN A 271 3.45 12.20 1.31
C ASN A 271 3.43 12.76 -0.13
N ASP A 272 4.15 12.16 -1.08
CA ASP A 272 4.07 12.55 -2.49
C ASP A 272 2.81 11.99 -3.18
N TYR A 273 2.11 11.07 -2.54
CA TYR A 273 0.95 10.35 -3.07
C TYR A 273 -0.30 10.61 -2.23
N GLU A 274 -1.46 10.73 -2.90
CA GLU A 274 -2.77 10.86 -2.21
C GLU A 274 -3.22 9.52 -1.63
N VAL A 275 -3.07 8.46 -2.42
CA VAL A 275 -3.46 7.09 -2.07
C VAL A 275 -2.55 6.09 -2.78
N ILE A 276 -2.49 4.87 -2.25
CA ILE A 276 -1.81 3.73 -2.86
C ILE A 276 -2.78 2.56 -3.02
N THR A 277 -2.54 1.70 -4.00
CA THR A 277 -3.37 0.49 -4.20
C THR A 277 -2.58 -0.63 -4.86
N LEU A 278 -3.20 -1.81 -4.94
CA LEU A 278 -2.69 -2.95 -5.71
C LEU A 278 -2.82 -2.68 -7.22
N ALA A 279 -1.83 -3.10 -7.99
CA ALA A 279 -1.80 -2.90 -9.43
C ALA A 279 -1.15 -4.09 -10.14
N LYS A 280 -1.50 -4.29 -11.42
CA LYS A 280 -0.77 -5.18 -12.31
C LYS A 280 0.47 -4.42 -12.80
N MET A 281 1.63 -4.93 -12.50
CA MET A 281 2.88 -4.42 -13.05
C MET A 281 3.18 -5.07 -14.39
N ALA A 282 3.85 -4.31 -15.25
CA ALA A 282 4.38 -4.86 -16.47
C ALA A 282 5.43 -5.92 -16.13
N VAL A 283 5.31 -7.09 -16.71
CA VAL A 283 6.43 -8.04 -16.70
C VAL A 283 7.48 -7.58 -17.71
N ALA A 284 8.70 -7.95 -17.47
CA ALA A 284 9.84 -7.55 -18.30
C ALA A 284 9.59 -7.73 -19.81
N THR A 285 9.01 -8.85 -20.20
CA THR A 285 8.66 -9.16 -21.60
C THR A 285 7.57 -8.28 -22.21
N GLU A 286 6.79 -7.55 -21.40
CA GLU A 286 5.74 -6.63 -21.87
C GLU A 286 6.22 -5.18 -21.99
N LEU A 287 7.31 -4.83 -21.31
CA LEU A 287 7.89 -3.48 -21.37
C LEU A 287 8.65 -3.26 -22.66
N LEU A 288 9.37 -4.29 -23.09
CA LEU A 288 10.05 -4.30 -24.36
C LEU A 288 9.31 -5.25 -25.31
N ASP A 289 8.69 -4.71 -26.33
CA ASP A 289 8.18 -5.46 -27.48
C ASP A 289 9.41 -5.85 -28.34
N LEU A 290 10.25 -6.73 -27.77
CA LEU A 290 11.46 -7.20 -28.44
C LEU A 290 11.08 -8.17 -29.51
N ASP A 291 10.84 -7.64 -30.69
CA ASP A 291 10.66 -8.38 -31.91
C ASP A 291 11.96 -9.11 -32.32
N ASN A 292 11.81 -10.11 -33.14
CA ASN A 292 12.93 -10.71 -33.83
C ASN A 292 13.47 -9.70 -34.86
N TYR A 293 14.70 -9.27 -34.68
CA TYR A 293 15.27 -8.22 -35.48
C TYR A 293 15.88 -8.79 -36.79
N TYR A 294 15.85 -7.96 -37.81
CA TYR A 294 16.53 -8.22 -39.08
C TYR A 294 17.59 -7.13 -39.30
N VAL A 295 18.83 -7.54 -39.49
CA VAL A 295 19.97 -6.64 -39.73
C VAL A 295 20.56 -6.93 -41.06
N SER A 296 20.64 -5.91 -41.91
CA SER A 296 21.10 -6.00 -43.32
C SER A 296 22.11 -4.89 -43.58
N PRO A 297 23.37 -5.07 -43.19
CA PRO A 297 24.40 -4.01 -43.26
C PRO A 297 24.96 -3.87 -44.69
N ASN A 298 24.12 -3.43 -45.64
CA ASN A 298 24.45 -3.26 -47.04
C ASN A 298 24.66 -1.78 -47.43
N GLY A 299 24.44 -0.84 -46.49
CA GLY A 299 24.65 0.60 -46.68
C GLY A 299 23.51 1.30 -47.44
N ASP A 300 22.31 0.70 -47.49
CA ASP A 300 21.14 1.32 -48.13
C ASP A 300 20.34 2.22 -47.19
N GLY A 301 20.70 2.26 -45.89
CA GLY A 301 20.04 3.05 -44.84
C GLY A 301 18.84 2.33 -44.21
N ILE A 302 18.57 1.06 -44.59
CA ILE A 302 17.46 0.28 -44.05
C ILE A 302 18.00 -0.94 -43.28
N ASN A 303 17.77 -1.02 -41.98
CA ASN A 303 18.26 -2.10 -41.10
C ASN A 303 19.78 -2.34 -41.18
N ASP A 304 20.55 -1.35 -41.52
CA ASP A 304 22.03 -1.44 -41.55
C ASP A 304 22.60 -1.70 -40.13
N ASN A 305 21.91 -1.23 -39.12
CA ASN A 305 22.26 -1.42 -37.71
C ASN A 305 21.12 -2.10 -36.95
N LEU A 306 21.46 -2.79 -35.86
CA LEU A 306 20.48 -3.26 -34.90
C LEU A 306 20.00 -2.06 -34.08
N VAL A 307 18.79 -1.59 -34.30
CA VAL A 307 18.15 -0.53 -33.51
C VAL A 307 17.09 -1.20 -32.63
N ILE A 308 17.21 -0.97 -31.31
CA ILE A 308 16.26 -1.42 -30.29
C ILE A 308 15.73 -0.16 -29.62
N PRO A 309 14.62 0.42 -30.11
CA PRO A 309 14.14 1.73 -29.66
C PRO A 309 13.85 1.78 -28.15
N GLU A 310 13.43 0.66 -27.57
CA GLU A 310 13.08 0.54 -26.16
C GLU A 310 14.28 0.77 -25.23
N LEU A 311 15.52 0.63 -25.71
CA LEU A 311 16.72 0.89 -24.92
C LEU A 311 16.96 2.38 -24.67
N GLU A 312 16.28 3.27 -25.39
CA GLU A 312 16.31 4.71 -25.10
C GLU A 312 15.72 5.02 -23.71
N GLU A 313 14.81 4.16 -23.22
CA GLU A 313 14.19 4.31 -21.89
C GLU A 313 15.12 3.83 -20.74
N SER A 314 16.18 3.08 -21.06
CA SER A 314 17.16 2.56 -20.10
C SER A 314 18.59 2.87 -20.58
N PRO A 315 19.11 4.07 -20.30
CA PRO A 315 20.46 4.45 -20.74
C PRO A 315 21.57 3.59 -20.13
N ASN A 316 21.36 2.96 -18.97
CA ASN A 316 22.29 2.01 -18.35
C ASN A 316 22.04 0.58 -18.83
N ASN A 317 21.99 0.40 -20.14
CA ASN A 317 21.79 -0.91 -20.74
C ASN A 317 23.12 -1.55 -21.18
N ARG A 318 23.09 -2.86 -21.40
CA ARG A 318 24.20 -3.63 -21.98
C ARG A 318 23.66 -4.63 -22.97
N LEU A 319 24.14 -4.57 -24.23
CA LEU A 319 23.83 -5.55 -25.27
C LEU A 319 24.98 -6.55 -25.43
N ARG A 320 24.65 -7.83 -25.46
CA ARG A 320 25.57 -8.92 -25.88
C ARG A 320 24.94 -9.72 -27.00
N ILE A 321 25.74 -10.06 -28.05
CA ILE A 321 25.28 -10.88 -29.14
C ILE A 321 26.18 -12.13 -29.22
N TYR A 322 25.55 -13.27 -29.47
CA TYR A 322 26.16 -14.58 -29.53
C TYR A 322 25.82 -15.25 -30.88
N ASP A 323 26.76 -16.00 -31.41
CA ASP A 323 26.51 -16.87 -32.57
C ASP A 323 25.67 -18.11 -32.15
N ARG A 324 25.26 -18.93 -33.12
CA ARG A 324 24.49 -20.17 -32.89
C ARG A 324 25.18 -21.21 -32.02
N ASN A 325 26.49 -21.09 -31.79
CA ASN A 325 27.31 -21.98 -30.96
C ASN A 325 27.49 -21.40 -29.51
N GLY A 326 26.87 -20.24 -29.20
CA GLY A 326 27.01 -19.57 -27.92
C GLY A 326 28.30 -18.75 -27.77
N LEU A 327 29.01 -18.48 -28.88
CA LEU A 327 30.22 -17.68 -28.87
C LEU A 327 29.90 -16.20 -28.94
N LYS A 328 30.32 -15.40 -27.93
CA LYS A 328 30.07 -13.96 -27.91
C LYS A 328 30.80 -13.27 -29.06
N VAL A 329 30.06 -12.55 -29.89
CA VAL A 329 30.58 -11.85 -31.08
C VAL A 329 30.53 -10.33 -30.95
N PHE A 330 29.64 -9.83 -30.09
CA PHE A 330 29.49 -8.39 -29.81
C PHE A 330 29.12 -8.13 -28.35
N GLU A 331 29.61 -7.02 -27.78
CA GLU A 331 29.24 -6.54 -26.48
C GLU A 331 29.38 -5.02 -26.45
N LYS A 332 28.37 -4.34 -25.90
CA LYS A 332 28.38 -2.88 -25.75
C LYS A 332 27.58 -2.47 -24.53
N ASP A 333 28.20 -1.67 -23.65
CA ASP A 333 27.51 -0.96 -22.58
C ASP A 333 26.94 0.35 -23.15
N ASN A 334 25.79 0.78 -22.62
CA ASN A 334 25.05 1.95 -23.09
C ASN A 334 24.82 1.88 -24.60
N TYR A 335 24.31 0.74 -25.06
CA TYR A 335 24.06 0.47 -26.47
C TYR A 335 23.01 1.41 -27.04
N ASN A 336 23.33 2.00 -28.22
CA ASN A 336 22.46 2.92 -28.95
C ASN A 336 22.60 2.72 -30.46
N GLY A 337 22.39 1.49 -30.94
CA GLY A 337 22.35 1.20 -32.35
C GLY A 337 23.71 0.98 -33.07
N GLU A 338 24.78 0.60 -32.34
CA GLU A 338 26.12 0.49 -32.92
C GLU A 338 26.43 -0.83 -33.61
N PHE A 339 25.60 -1.89 -33.43
CA PHE A 339 25.85 -3.19 -34.07
C PHE A 339 25.44 -3.14 -35.54
N ASN A 340 26.38 -3.34 -36.40
CA ASN A 340 26.27 -3.31 -37.85
C ASN A 340 26.82 -4.58 -38.54
N GLY A 341 26.72 -5.73 -37.89
CA GLY A 341 27.16 -7.02 -38.43
C GLY A 341 28.66 -7.30 -38.26
N TYR A 342 29.42 -6.46 -37.54
CA TYR A 342 30.82 -6.69 -37.26
C TYR A 342 31.09 -7.09 -35.82
N SER A 343 32.02 -8.03 -35.62
CA SER A 343 32.46 -8.43 -34.29
C SER A 343 33.30 -7.35 -33.64
N ASN A 344 33.04 -7.05 -32.38
CA ASN A 344 33.91 -6.20 -31.54
C ASN A 344 34.68 -6.99 -30.48
N THR A 345 34.58 -8.31 -30.50
CA THR A 345 35.29 -9.22 -29.59
C THR A 345 36.39 -9.97 -30.29
N ASN A 346 37.41 -10.42 -29.54
CA ASN A 346 38.41 -11.35 -30.00
C ASN A 346 38.11 -12.75 -29.44
N ASN A 347 37.89 -13.70 -30.32
CA ASN A 347 37.70 -15.09 -29.93
C ASN A 347 38.44 -16.03 -30.91
N THR A 348 38.30 -17.33 -30.75
CA THR A 348 38.99 -18.34 -31.58
C THR A 348 38.50 -18.42 -33.02
N ILE A 349 37.33 -17.90 -33.31
CA ILE A 349 36.68 -18.00 -34.65
C ILE A 349 36.63 -16.62 -35.31
N TYR A 350 36.27 -15.57 -34.57
CA TYR A 350 36.10 -14.23 -35.10
C TYR A 350 37.17 -13.28 -34.53
N GLN A 351 37.83 -12.55 -35.40
CA GLN A 351 38.71 -11.46 -35.02
C GLN A 351 37.91 -10.18 -34.81
N ARG A 352 38.44 -9.27 -34.03
CA ARG A 352 37.85 -7.95 -33.86
C ARG A 352 37.70 -7.22 -35.19
N ASN A 353 36.55 -6.61 -35.45
CA ASN A 353 36.18 -5.95 -36.69
C ASN A 353 36.05 -6.91 -37.92
N ALA A 354 35.96 -8.22 -37.71
CA ALA A 354 35.60 -9.14 -38.77
C ALA A 354 34.09 -9.09 -39.04
N GLY A 355 33.68 -9.09 -40.32
CA GLY A 355 32.30 -9.26 -40.72
C GLY A 355 31.77 -10.63 -40.27
N LEU A 356 30.60 -10.66 -39.71
CA LEU A 356 29.95 -11.87 -39.23
C LEU A 356 29.18 -12.55 -40.38
N PRO A 357 29.21 -13.89 -40.48
CA PRO A 357 28.45 -14.62 -41.50
C PRO A 357 26.95 -14.38 -41.37
N SER A 358 26.23 -14.43 -42.49
CA SER A 358 24.77 -14.40 -42.47
C SER A 358 24.21 -15.60 -41.68
N GLY A 359 23.16 -15.35 -40.92
CA GLY A 359 22.52 -16.36 -40.08
C GLY A 359 21.80 -15.81 -38.85
N ILE A 360 21.37 -16.74 -38.00
CA ILE A 360 20.70 -16.42 -36.74
C ILE A 360 21.73 -16.20 -35.64
N TYR A 361 21.57 -15.11 -34.91
CA TYR A 361 22.32 -14.73 -33.72
C TYR A 361 21.36 -14.56 -32.55
N PHE A 362 21.84 -14.84 -31.35
CA PHE A 362 21.10 -14.58 -30.11
C PHE A 362 21.61 -13.31 -29.48
N TYR A 363 20.71 -12.50 -28.96
CA TYR A 363 21.11 -11.34 -28.18
C TYR A 363 20.58 -11.42 -26.77
N LEU A 364 21.33 -10.85 -25.82
CA LEU A 364 20.97 -10.60 -24.45
C LEU A 364 21.06 -9.11 -24.22
N VAL A 365 20.00 -8.54 -23.64
CA VAL A 365 19.95 -7.15 -23.18
C VAL A 365 19.82 -7.15 -21.67
N PHE A 366 20.71 -6.46 -21.01
CA PHE A 366 20.68 -6.21 -19.58
C PHE A 366 20.30 -4.74 -19.37
N LEU A 367 19.27 -4.50 -18.59
CA LEU A 367 18.83 -3.16 -18.16
C LEU A 367 19.23 -3.01 -16.70
N ASP A 368 20.43 -2.48 -16.44
CA ASP A 368 21.02 -2.44 -15.10
C ASP A 368 20.24 -1.53 -14.14
N ASP A 369 19.60 -0.48 -14.64
CA ASP A 369 18.74 0.44 -13.89
C ASP A 369 17.35 -0.15 -13.56
N LEU A 370 16.88 -1.12 -14.34
CA LEU A 370 15.61 -1.83 -14.10
C LEU A 370 15.82 -3.25 -13.55
N GLN A 371 17.08 -3.70 -13.40
CA GLN A 371 17.47 -5.06 -13.00
C GLN A 371 16.79 -6.16 -13.84
N LEU A 372 16.63 -5.90 -15.14
CA LEU A 372 15.95 -6.78 -16.06
C LEU A 372 16.94 -7.35 -17.10
N GLU A 373 16.68 -8.58 -17.52
CA GLU A 373 17.44 -9.27 -18.57
C GLU A 373 16.49 -9.79 -19.64
N TYR A 374 16.79 -9.54 -20.90
CA TYR A 374 16.02 -9.99 -22.05
C TYR A 374 16.87 -10.80 -23.01
N GLN A 375 16.23 -11.74 -23.67
CA GLN A 375 16.84 -12.50 -24.73
C GLN A 375 15.94 -12.56 -25.96
N GLY A 376 16.57 -12.56 -27.12
CA GLY A 376 15.90 -12.73 -28.40
C GLY A 376 16.85 -13.20 -29.47
N PHE A 377 16.41 -13.19 -30.70
CA PHE A 377 17.26 -13.50 -31.84
C PHE A 377 17.15 -12.43 -32.91
N LEU A 378 18.23 -12.29 -33.67
CA LEU A 378 18.28 -11.47 -34.86
C LEU A 378 18.74 -12.33 -36.04
N TYR A 379 18.26 -12.01 -37.22
CA TYR A 379 18.78 -12.55 -38.45
C TYR A 379 19.69 -11.51 -39.11
N LEU A 380 20.95 -11.87 -39.29
CA LEU A 380 21.96 -11.06 -40.00
C LEU A 380 22.09 -11.54 -41.42
N THR A 381 21.97 -10.64 -42.36
CA THR A 381 22.34 -10.93 -43.78
C THR A 381 23.80 -10.63 -44.01
N ASP A 382 24.31 -11.07 -45.18
CA ASP A 382 25.69 -10.87 -45.56
C ASP A 382 26.04 -9.38 -45.64
N THR A 383 27.19 -9.00 -45.13
CA THR A 383 27.72 -7.62 -45.07
C THR A 383 28.12 -7.06 -46.45
N GLY A 384 27.72 -7.71 -47.56
CA GLY A 384 27.85 -7.17 -48.91
C GLY A 384 29.29 -6.94 -49.39
N ASN A 385 30.23 -7.86 -49.06
CA ASN A 385 31.57 -7.89 -49.65
C ASN A 385 31.67 -8.80 -50.86
#